data_93c4a043a51fd00bd901342db1205ddf
#
_entry.id   93c4a043a51fd00bd901342db1205ddf
#
_cell.length_a   1.000
_cell.length_b   1.000
_cell.length_c   1.000
_cell.angle_alpha   90.00
_cell.angle_beta   90.00
_cell.angle_gamma   90.00
#
_symmetry.space_group_name_H-M   'P 1'
#
loop_
_entity.id
_entity.type
_entity.pdbx_description
1 polymer ?
#
loop_
_entity_poly.entity_id
_entity_poly.type
_entity_poly.pdbx_seq_one_letter_code
_entity_poly.pdbx_strand_id
1 'polypeptide(L)'
;RLEKISTNLIPNYSNIECWVDVAHNKLGFTVLLEWINQIKMKNFYIILALGIRKDYINILKVIKKANPKILFVLQGKSFNSHEPKKIKAVADQLKISSIISENIYDALNIIKKDKNTCDKKKVVITGSIGLVGSFLAEIK
;
A
#
# COMPACT_ATOMS: atom_id res chain seq x y z
N ARG A 1 -8.96 4.76 8.69
CA ARG A 1 -8.42 4.34 9.98
C ARG A 1 -7.53 3.12 9.84
N LEU A 2 -6.43 3.15 10.50
CA LEU A 2 -5.43 2.11 10.42
C LEU A 2 -5.77 0.91 11.28
N GLU A 3 -5.71 -0.28 10.69
CA GLU A 3 -6.00 -1.51 11.40
C GLU A 3 -4.87 -2.52 11.12
N LYS A 4 -4.30 -3.09 12.17
CA LYS A 4 -3.30 -4.15 12.04
C LYS A 4 -3.99 -5.49 11.83
N ILE A 5 -3.54 -6.24 10.83
CA ILE A 5 -4.07 -7.57 10.53
C ILE A 5 -3.32 -8.61 11.36
N SER A 6 -4.07 -9.51 12.00
CA SER A 6 -3.46 -10.62 12.71
C SER A 6 -2.70 -11.53 11.75
N THR A 7 -1.47 -11.90 12.10
CA THR A 7 -0.66 -12.82 11.29
C THR A 7 -1.32 -14.19 11.13
N ASN A 8 -2.22 -14.56 12.03
CA ASN A 8 -2.98 -15.82 11.91
C ASN A 8 -3.89 -15.85 10.70
N LEU A 9 -4.32 -14.67 10.22
CA LEU A 9 -5.20 -14.56 9.05
C LEU A 9 -4.44 -14.68 7.73
N ILE A 10 -3.12 -14.52 7.77
CA ILE A 10 -2.25 -14.62 6.59
C ILE A 10 -1.04 -15.49 6.91
N PRO A 11 -1.27 -16.81 7.21
CA PRO A 11 -0.20 -17.67 7.73
C PRO A 11 0.99 -17.84 6.80
N ASN A 12 0.78 -17.76 5.48
CA ASN A 12 1.86 -17.86 4.51
C ASN A 12 2.79 -16.64 4.52
N TYR A 13 2.39 -15.59 5.21
CA TYR A 13 3.12 -14.31 5.28
C TYR A 13 3.40 -13.93 6.74
N SER A 14 3.70 -14.90 7.57
CA SER A 14 3.89 -14.69 9.02
C SER A 14 5.04 -13.74 9.34
N ASN A 15 5.99 -13.55 8.41
CA ASN A 15 7.09 -12.60 8.56
C ASN A 15 6.72 -11.18 8.11
N ILE A 16 5.46 -10.96 7.70
CA ILE A 16 4.97 -9.66 7.25
C ILE A 16 3.94 -9.13 8.25
N GLU A 17 4.15 -7.91 8.70
CA GLU A 17 3.19 -7.15 9.52
C GLU A 17 2.34 -6.31 8.57
N CYS A 18 1.07 -6.64 8.45
CA CYS A 18 0.16 -6.01 7.51
C CYS A 18 -0.78 -5.05 8.22
N TRP A 19 -0.89 -3.85 7.68
CA TRP A 19 -1.81 -2.84 8.15
C TRP A 19 -2.73 -2.44 7.02
N VAL A 20 -3.99 -2.19 7.29
CA VAL A 20 -4.93 -1.69 6.29
C VAL A 20 -5.47 -0.33 6.70
N ASP A 21 -5.70 0.51 5.72
CA ASP A 21 -6.26 1.84 5.93
C ASP A 21 -7.11 2.22 4.73
N VAL A 22 -8.18 2.97 4.97
CA VAL A 22 -9.09 3.37 3.91
C VAL A 22 -8.84 4.77 3.38
N ALA A 23 -7.63 5.28 3.56
CA ALA A 23 -7.25 6.57 2.96
C ALA A 23 -7.45 6.52 1.45
N HIS A 24 -8.13 7.51 0.91
CA HIS A 24 -8.47 7.55 -0.51
C HIS A 24 -8.45 8.96 -1.09
N ASN A 25 -8.01 9.94 -0.33
CA ASN A 25 -7.83 11.31 -0.79
C ASN A 25 -6.59 11.91 -0.13
N LYS A 26 -6.22 13.13 -0.56
CA LYS A 26 -5.01 13.77 -0.06
C LYS A 26 -5.02 13.94 1.46
N LEU A 27 -6.15 14.33 2.03
CA LEU A 27 -6.25 14.50 3.49
C LEU A 27 -6.05 13.18 4.23
N GLY A 28 -6.71 12.12 3.78
CA GLY A 28 -6.55 10.80 4.38
C GLY A 28 -5.11 10.31 4.33
N PHE A 29 -4.42 10.53 3.20
CA PHE A 29 -3.02 10.15 3.08
C PHE A 29 -2.11 11.02 3.96
N THR A 30 -2.45 12.29 4.16
CA THR A 30 -1.71 13.15 5.08
C THR A 30 -1.81 12.63 6.52
N VAL A 31 -3.00 12.22 6.94
CA VAL A 31 -3.21 11.62 8.26
C VAL A 31 -2.44 10.30 8.38
N LEU A 32 -2.48 9.47 7.34
CA LEU A 32 -1.72 8.21 7.31
C LEU A 32 -0.22 8.48 7.45
N LEU A 33 0.31 9.48 6.74
CA LEU A 33 1.72 9.87 6.84
C LEU A 33 2.09 10.28 8.26
N GLU A 34 1.25 11.09 8.90
CA GLU A 34 1.47 11.49 10.29
C GLU A 34 1.58 10.27 11.22
N TRP A 35 0.68 9.30 11.03
CA TRP A 35 0.70 8.08 11.82
C TRP A 35 1.98 7.27 11.58
N ILE A 36 2.38 7.10 10.31
CA ILE A 36 3.62 6.41 9.96
C ILE A 36 4.82 7.07 10.65
N ASN A 37 4.85 8.39 10.67
CA ASN A 37 5.91 9.14 11.32
C ASN A 37 5.89 8.96 12.84
N GLN A 38 4.71 8.96 13.45
CA GLN A 38 4.55 8.78 14.89
C GLN A 38 5.09 7.45 15.38
N ILE A 39 4.81 6.38 14.65
CA ILE A 39 5.31 5.05 15.02
C ILE A 39 6.71 4.77 14.50
N LYS A 40 7.30 5.74 13.82
CA LYS A 40 8.67 5.65 13.26
C LYS A 40 8.85 4.44 12.35
N MET A 41 7.83 4.17 11.54
CA MET A 41 7.88 3.07 10.58
C MET A 41 8.91 3.37 9.49
N LYS A 42 9.88 2.48 9.33
CA LYS A 42 10.93 2.59 8.31
C LYS A 42 11.02 1.30 7.51
N ASN A 43 11.54 1.40 6.29
CA ASN A 43 11.70 0.24 5.40
C ASN A 43 10.39 -0.52 5.23
N PHE A 44 9.32 0.21 4.98
CA PHE A 44 8.00 -0.35 4.81
C PHE A 44 7.57 -0.29 3.36
N TYR A 45 6.50 -1.01 3.06
CA TYR A 45 5.93 -1.10 1.73
C TYR A 45 4.52 -0.58 1.74
N ILE A 46 4.09 -0.03 0.60
CA ILE A 46 2.69 0.38 0.40
C ILE A 46 2.12 -0.42 -0.76
N ILE A 47 0.92 -0.94 -0.60
CA ILE A 47 0.12 -1.54 -1.66
C ILE A 47 -1.07 -0.62 -1.90
N LEU A 48 -1.21 -0.12 -3.12
CA LEU A 48 -2.11 0.98 -3.45
C LEU A 48 -2.97 0.68 -4.67
N ALA A 49 -4.26 1.00 -4.57
CA ALA A 49 -5.14 1.17 -5.73
C ALA A 49 -5.96 2.43 -5.50
N LEU A 50 -6.21 3.22 -6.54
CA LEU A 50 -6.92 4.48 -6.43
C LEU A 50 -8.08 4.55 -7.43
N GLY A 51 -9.24 5.02 -6.96
CA GLY A 51 -10.39 5.28 -7.82
C GLY A 51 -10.08 6.35 -8.85
N ILE A 52 -10.75 6.27 -10.02
CA ILE A 52 -10.47 7.10 -11.19
C ILE A 52 -10.66 8.59 -10.94
N ARG A 53 -11.46 8.95 -9.94
CA ARG A 53 -11.72 10.35 -9.58
C ARG A 53 -10.75 10.92 -8.57
N LYS A 54 -9.80 10.10 -8.08
CA LYS A 54 -8.87 10.55 -7.04
C LYS A 54 -7.70 11.30 -7.68
N ASP A 55 -7.21 12.29 -6.96
CA ASP A 55 -6.06 13.10 -7.38
C ASP A 55 -4.77 12.34 -7.09
N TYR A 56 -4.43 11.41 -7.97
CA TYR A 56 -3.29 10.53 -7.73
C TYR A 56 -1.95 11.28 -7.71
N ILE A 57 -1.84 12.39 -8.42
CA ILE A 57 -0.59 13.17 -8.44
C ILE A 57 -0.28 13.72 -7.04
N ASN A 58 -1.26 14.38 -6.41
CA ASN A 58 -1.05 14.94 -5.07
C ASN A 58 -0.96 13.86 -4.00
N ILE A 59 -1.69 12.76 -4.15
CA ILE A 59 -1.58 11.60 -3.25
C ILE A 59 -0.16 11.03 -3.32
N LEU A 60 0.41 10.87 -4.51
CA LEU A 60 1.78 10.36 -4.66
C LEU A 60 2.82 11.31 -4.07
N LYS A 61 2.58 12.62 -4.11
CA LYS A 61 3.47 13.57 -3.44
C LYS A 61 3.48 13.36 -1.92
N VAL A 62 2.34 13.05 -1.33
CA VAL A 62 2.26 12.70 0.09
C VAL A 62 2.98 11.38 0.36
N ILE A 63 2.75 10.38 -0.49
CA ILE A 63 3.43 9.08 -0.36
C ILE A 63 4.96 9.24 -0.46
N LYS A 64 5.44 10.12 -1.33
CA LYS A 64 6.88 10.41 -1.43
C LYS A 64 7.45 10.88 -0.11
N LYS A 65 6.72 11.71 0.62
CA LYS A 65 7.14 12.18 1.95
C LYS A 65 7.22 11.04 2.96
N ALA A 66 6.35 10.03 2.84
CA ALA A 66 6.38 8.85 3.70
C ALA A 66 7.58 7.96 3.40
N ASN A 67 8.12 8.05 2.20
CA ASN A 67 9.32 7.35 1.76
C ASN A 67 9.24 5.82 1.91
N PRO A 68 8.24 5.17 1.32
CA PRO A 68 8.20 3.71 1.35
C PRO A 68 9.38 3.12 0.58
N LYS A 69 9.78 1.91 0.95
CA LYS A 69 10.82 1.20 0.22
C LYS A 69 10.39 0.87 -1.21
N ILE A 70 9.18 0.35 -1.36
CA ILE A 70 8.55 0.07 -2.65
C ILE A 70 7.07 0.37 -2.55
N LEU A 71 6.54 1.00 -3.59
CA LEU A 71 5.11 1.21 -3.79
C LEU A 71 4.61 0.18 -4.80
N PHE A 72 3.69 -0.68 -4.40
CA PHE A 72 3.02 -1.61 -5.29
C PHE A 72 1.71 -1.00 -5.76
N VAL A 73 1.53 -0.92 -7.07
CA VAL A 73 0.34 -0.30 -7.66
C VAL A 73 -0.52 -1.37 -8.30
N LEU A 74 -1.78 -1.41 -7.89
CA LEU A 74 -2.75 -2.38 -8.37
C LEU A 74 -3.91 -1.68 -9.07
N GLN A 75 -4.58 -2.42 -9.96
CA GLN A 75 -5.87 -1.99 -10.48
C GLN A 75 -6.98 -2.54 -9.60
N GLY A 76 -7.92 -1.69 -9.21
CA GLY A 76 -9.10 -2.15 -8.48
C GLY A 76 -10.00 -2.97 -9.38
N LYS A 77 -10.44 -4.14 -8.90
CA LYS A 77 -11.28 -5.05 -9.69
C LYS A 77 -12.76 -4.74 -9.58
N SER A 78 -13.20 -4.22 -8.44
CA SER A 78 -14.61 -4.00 -8.14
C SER A 78 -15.05 -2.56 -8.29
N PHE A 79 -14.18 -1.68 -8.84
CA PHE A 79 -14.48 -0.27 -9.01
C PHE A 79 -13.61 0.31 -10.12
N ASN A 80 -14.04 1.44 -10.68
CA ASN A 80 -13.24 2.15 -11.67
C ASN A 80 -12.01 2.74 -11.00
N SER A 81 -10.85 2.26 -11.38
CA SER A 81 -9.59 2.75 -10.82
C SER A 81 -8.72 3.35 -11.91
N HIS A 82 -7.76 4.19 -11.49
CA HIS A 82 -6.71 4.64 -12.37
C HIS A 82 -5.90 3.47 -12.89
N GLU A 83 -5.48 3.53 -14.14
CA GLU A 83 -4.57 2.54 -14.69
C GLU A 83 -3.27 2.57 -13.89
N PRO A 84 -2.78 1.39 -13.45
CA PRO A 84 -1.53 1.34 -12.70
C PRO A 84 -0.35 1.98 -13.43
N LYS A 85 -0.31 1.90 -14.76
CA LYS A 85 0.76 2.50 -15.57
C LYS A 85 0.83 4.01 -15.39
N LYS A 86 -0.32 4.69 -15.28
CA LYS A 86 -0.36 6.14 -15.08
C LYS A 86 0.19 6.52 -13.71
N ILE A 87 -0.21 5.78 -12.69
CA ILE A 87 0.28 6.00 -11.33
C ILE A 87 1.78 5.75 -11.27
N LYS A 88 2.23 4.64 -11.87
CA LYS A 88 3.66 4.31 -11.89
C LYS A 88 4.48 5.38 -12.61
N ALA A 89 3.98 5.93 -13.71
CA ALA A 89 4.70 6.98 -14.45
C ALA A 89 4.97 8.20 -13.56
N VAL A 90 3.98 8.63 -12.79
CA VAL A 90 4.15 9.75 -11.86
C VAL A 90 5.04 9.36 -10.68
N ALA A 91 4.90 8.14 -10.16
CA ALA A 91 5.77 7.64 -9.10
C ALA A 91 7.23 7.66 -9.55
N ASP A 92 7.50 7.22 -10.78
CA ASP A 92 8.86 7.24 -11.33
C ASP A 92 9.39 8.68 -11.43
N GLN A 93 8.56 9.63 -11.88
CA GLN A 93 8.95 11.04 -11.94
C GLN A 93 9.28 11.58 -10.54
N LEU A 94 8.57 11.15 -9.53
CA LEU A 94 8.79 11.55 -8.13
C LEU A 94 9.91 10.74 -7.47
N LYS A 95 10.52 9.82 -8.18
CA LYS A 95 11.58 8.93 -7.68
C LYS A 95 11.10 8.05 -6.53
N ILE A 96 9.87 7.56 -6.64
CA ILE A 96 9.34 6.51 -5.77
C ILE A 96 9.57 5.18 -6.48
N SER A 97 10.29 4.25 -5.84
CA SER A 97 10.42 2.89 -6.37
C SER A 97 9.05 2.24 -6.42
N SER A 98 8.61 1.82 -7.58
CA SER A 98 7.26 1.28 -7.74
C SER A 98 7.24 0.04 -8.64
N ILE A 99 6.30 -0.84 -8.34
CA ILE A 99 6.08 -2.09 -9.08
C ILE A 99 4.59 -2.22 -9.33
N ILE A 100 4.19 -2.57 -10.56
CA ILE A 100 2.80 -2.90 -10.87
C ILE A 100 2.59 -4.37 -10.52
N SER A 101 1.56 -4.65 -9.72
CA SER A 101 1.18 -6.01 -9.33
C SER A 101 -0.26 -6.29 -9.73
N GLU A 102 -0.58 -7.55 -10.03
CA GLU A 102 -1.94 -7.93 -10.40
C GLU A 102 -2.89 -7.95 -9.20
N ASN A 103 -2.38 -8.36 -8.04
CA ASN A 103 -3.18 -8.47 -6.83
C ASN A 103 -2.28 -8.30 -5.60
N ILE A 104 -2.93 -8.28 -4.44
CA ILE A 104 -2.22 -8.09 -3.16
C ILE A 104 -1.22 -9.22 -2.90
N TYR A 105 -1.60 -10.46 -3.23
CA TYR A 105 -0.74 -11.61 -2.93
C TYR A 105 0.54 -11.61 -3.77
N ASP A 106 0.49 -11.15 -5.02
CA ASP A 106 1.70 -10.99 -5.83
C ASP A 106 2.66 -10.00 -5.18
N ALA A 107 2.13 -8.89 -4.67
CA ALA A 107 2.94 -7.91 -3.95
C ALA A 107 3.51 -8.51 -2.67
N LEU A 108 2.70 -9.22 -1.88
CA LEU A 108 3.16 -9.85 -0.64
C LEU A 108 4.25 -10.89 -0.91
N ASN A 109 4.14 -11.64 -2.01
CA ASN A 109 5.17 -12.61 -2.38
C ASN A 109 6.50 -11.95 -2.70
N ILE A 110 6.48 -10.81 -3.37
CA ILE A 110 7.71 -10.04 -3.65
C ILE A 110 8.30 -9.53 -2.33
N ILE A 111 7.47 -8.97 -1.46
CA ILE A 111 7.91 -8.47 -0.16
C ILE A 111 8.50 -9.59 0.69
N LYS A 112 7.86 -10.75 0.70
CA LYS A 112 8.31 -11.91 1.47
C LYS A 112 9.74 -12.33 1.09
N LYS A 113 10.09 -12.19 -0.19
CA LYS A 113 11.40 -12.57 -0.71
C LYS A 113 12.44 -11.47 -0.61
N ASP A 114 12.06 -10.28 -0.25
CA ASP A 114 13.01 -9.17 -0.15
C ASP A 114 13.93 -9.37 1.05
N LYS A 115 15.22 -9.45 0.78
CA LYS A 115 16.23 -9.83 1.77
C LYS A 115 16.74 -8.68 2.60
N ASN A 116 15.88 -7.93 3.21
CA ASN A 116 16.37 -6.66 3.68
C ASN A 116 16.55 -6.49 5.19
N THR A 117 16.05 -7.34 6.03
CA THR A 117 16.18 -7.13 7.47
C THR A 117 15.94 -8.38 8.27
N CYS A 118 16.43 -8.36 9.51
CA CYS A 118 16.13 -9.37 10.53
C CYS A 118 14.72 -9.22 11.09
N ASP A 119 14.09 -8.06 10.89
CA ASP A 119 12.80 -7.73 11.49
C ASP A 119 11.64 -8.08 10.56
N LYS A 120 10.44 -8.14 11.13
CA LYS A 120 9.24 -8.29 10.35
C LYS A 120 9.09 -7.14 9.36
N LYS A 121 8.75 -7.47 8.13
CA LYS A 121 8.50 -6.49 7.09
C LYS A 121 7.13 -5.87 7.30
N LYS A 122 7.02 -4.57 7.12
CA LYS A 122 5.79 -3.82 7.38
C LYS A 122 5.18 -3.37 6.08
N VAL A 123 3.88 -3.60 5.92
CA VAL A 123 3.12 -3.28 4.71
C VAL A 123 1.87 -2.52 5.08
N VAL A 124 1.58 -1.46 4.35
CA VAL A 124 0.33 -0.72 4.46
C VAL A 124 -0.46 -0.90 3.17
N ILE A 125 -1.66 -1.45 3.26
CA ILE A 125 -2.58 -1.63 2.14
C ILE A 125 -3.61 -0.52 2.21
N THR A 126 -3.71 0.30 1.19
CA THR A 126 -4.51 1.53 1.25
C THR A 126 -4.95 2.03 -0.13
N GLY A 127 -5.67 3.13 -0.14
CA GLY A 127 -6.07 3.85 -1.35
C GLY A 127 -7.51 3.65 -1.77
N SER A 128 -8.15 2.60 -1.30
CA SER A 128 -9.51 2.30 -1.72
C SER A 128 -10.23 1.44 -0.68
N ILE A 129 -11.45 1.83 -0.35
CA ILE A 129 -12.33 1.03 0.49
C ILE A 129 -12.60 -0.34 -0.18
N GLY A 130 -12.75 -0.35 -1.52
CA GLY A 130 -12.98 -1.58 -2.26
C GLY A 130 -11.81 -2.56 -2.17
N LEU A 131 -10.59 -2.06 -2.32
CA LEU A 131 -9.39 -2.90 -2.21
C LEU A 131 -9.27 -3.50 -0.80
N VAL A 132 -9.37 -2.66 0.22
CA VAL A 132 -9.24 -3.09 1.61
C VAL A 132 -10.38 -4.04 1.98
N GLY A 133 -11.62 -3.70 1.60
CA GLY A 133 -12.78 -4.55 1.89
C GLY A 133 -12.68 -5.92 1.27
N SER A 134 -12.27 -6.01 0.01
CA SER A 134 -12.08 -7.28 -0.67
C SER A 134 -11.01 -8.14 0.02
N PHE A 135 -9.91 -7.53 0.38
CA PHE A 135 -8.82 -8.22 1.07
C PHE A 135 -9.28 -8.77 2.42
N LEU A 136 -9.95 -7.93 3.22
CA LEU A 136 -10.46 -8.36 4.53
C LEU A 136 -11.48 -9.49 4.40
N ALA A 137 -12.35 -9.44 3.40
CA ALA A 137 -13.32 -10.51 3.16
C ALA A 137 -12.65 -11.85 2.82
N GLU A 138 -11.54 -11.81 2.08
CA GLU A 138 -10.82 -13.02 1.71
C GLU A 138 -10.10 -13.68 2.90
N ILE A 139 -9.57 -12.90 3.82
CA ILE A 139 -8.77 -13.44 4.93
C ILE A 139 -9.58 -13.72 6.18
N LYS A 140 -10.78 -13.21 6.27
CA LYS A 140 -11.69 -13.48 7.39
C LYS A 140 -12.76 -14.48 6.98
#